data_49a3e1efce4e181779f66a2f30c58846
#
_entry.id   49a3e1efce4e181779f66a2f30c58846
#
_cell.length_a   1.000
_cell.length_b   1.000
_cell.length_c   1.000
_cell.angle_alpha   90.00
_cell.angle_beta   90.00
_cell.angle_gamma   90.00
#
_symmetry.space_group_name_H-M   'P 1'
#
loop_
_entity.id
_entity.type
_entity.pdbx_description
1 polymer ?
#
loop_
_entity_poly.entity_id
_entity_poly.type
_entity_poly.pdbx_seq_one_letter_code
_entity_poly.pdbx_strand_id
1 'polypeptide(L)'
;VPLAIRRYLGTEITPGKWINQRHTGPQGSRQYDVYLPAGLPARGKVPMVLLLHGCGQTAVEFAGQTGFTRAADAHGFVVVAPRQEIRHQLQRCWRWYESAHQRRDAGEPAILKGIVDDVLAEGAGWRIDRRRVYVAGLSAGGAMALILATTYPDVFAASGVHSATAYRSATQSFRALGAMAARGSAPSNGGIGGMAPVVLIHGTDDRVVRPPNADRIVTQWLASRDADRPTGLNRVKPLATTRSFVVDNRRCIRTRWYTARGRRVLEYWRIDGLGHAWSGGHSSGAYIDRKGPPSAAVMWTFFARHRLSAGAAETAEVDDQDLAWDIRLG
;
A
#
# COMPACT_ATOMS: atom_id res chain seq x y z
N VAL A 1 7.94 0.34 -23.65
CA VAL A 1 6.88 0.54 -22.64
C VAL A 1 5.97 -0.67 -22.68
N PRO A 2 5.77 -1.41 -21.56
CA PRO A 2 4.93 -2.61 -21.54
C PRO A 2 3.51 -2.33 -22.01
N LEU A 3 2.86 -3.32 -22.64
CA LEU A 3 1.48 -3.20 -23.17
C LEU A 3 0.47 -2.74 -22.09
N ALA A 4 0.66 -3.15 -20.83
CA ALA A 4 -0.16 -2.72 -19.70
C ALA A 4 -0.03 -1.20 -19.41
N ILE A 5 1.16 -0.62 -19.58
CA ILE A 5 1.38 0.82 -19.43
C ILE A 5 0.85 1.58 -20.66
N ARG A 6 0.89 1.02 -21.87
CA ARG A 6 0.28 1.62 -23.07
C ARG A 6 -1.24 1.75 -22.97
N ARG A 7 -1.94 0.74 -22.44
CA ARG A 7 -3.39 0.82 -22.16
C ARG A 7 -3.72 1.91 -21.14
N TYR A 8 -2.83 2.17 -20.20
CA TYR A 8 -3.01 3.19 -19.17
C TYR A 8 -2.88 4.63 -19.73
N LEU A 9 -2.12 4.82 -20.80
CA LEU A 9 -1.82 6.15 -21.36
C LEU A 9 -2.68 6.55 -22.58
N GLY A 10 -3.47 5.66 -23.16
CA GLY A 10 -4.05 5.87 -24.50
C GLY A 10 -5.55 5.67 -24.70
N THR A 11 -6.34 5.33 -23.68
CA THR A 11 -7.81 5.22 -23.82
C THR A 11 -8.51 6.36 -23.10
N GLU A 12 -9.49 7.00 -23.76
CA GLU A 12 -10.49 7.84 -23.07
C GLU A 12 -11.28 6.93 -22.13
N ILE A 13 -10.94 6.99 -20.84
CA ILE A 13 -11.63 6.25 -19.80
C ILE A 13 -12.71 7.17 -19.26
N THR A 14 -13.96 6.75 -19.34
CA THR A 14 -15.06 7.45 -18.67
C THR A 14 -14.79 7.47 -17.17
N PRO A 15 -14.69 8.65 -16.54
CA PRO A 15 -14.41 8.73 -15.12
C PRO A 15 -15.56 8.15 -14.29
N GLY A 16 -15.21 7.50 -13.21
CA GLY A 16 -16.16 7.01 -12.23
C GLY A 16 -16.75 8.14 -11.37
N LYS A 17 -17.47 7.77 -10.33
CA LYS A 17 -18.11 8.70 -9.40
C LYS A 17 -17.61 8.55 -7.97
N TRP A 18 -17.60 9.65 -7.22
CA TRP A 18 -17.32 9.67 -5.80
C TRP A 18 -18.62 9.62 -4.99
N ILE A 19 -18.61 8.86 -3.90
CA ILE A 19 -19.68 8.78 -2.91
C ILE A 19 -19.08 9.08 -1.55
N ASN A 20 -19.59 10.11 -0.86
CA ASN A 20 -19.16 10.45 0.48
C ASN A 20 -19.88 9.57 1.51
N GLN A 21 -19.15 9.08 2.51
CA GLN A 21 -19.63 8.23 3.58
C GLN A 21 -19.00 8.62 4.92
N ARG A 22 -19.54 8.07 6.01
CA ARG A 22 -19.02 8.24 7.35
C ARG A 22 -19.02 6.94 8.11
N HIS A 23 -17.88 6.58 8.67
CA HIS A 23 -17.76 5.55 9.68
C HIS A 23 -17.95 6.13 11.07
N THR A 24 -18.63 5.41 11.95
CA THR A 24 -18.73 5.69 13.38
C THR A 24 -18.62 4.38 14.17
N GLY A 25 -17.67 4.32 15.07
CA GLY A 25 -17.39 3.14 15.87
C GLY A 25 -16.80 3.51 17.24
N PRO A 26 -16.52 2.52 18.09
CA PRO A 26 -16.03 2.74 19.46
C PRO A 26 -14.73 3.56 19.55
N GLN A 27 -13.86 3.45 18.52
CA GLN A 27 -12.57 4.15 18.47
C GLN A 27 -12.66 5.54 17.85
N GLY A 28 -13.85 5.98 17.42
CA GLY A 28 -14.10 7.28 16.83
C GLY A 28 -14.78 7.21 15.48
N SER A 29 -14.87 8.38 14.84
CA SER A 29 -15.51 8.51 13.53
C SER A 29 -14.55 9.10 12.51
N ARG A 30 -14.75 8.74 11.21
CA ARG A 30 -14.06 9.33 10.06
C ARG A 30 -14.99 9.45 8.87
N GLN A 31 -14.88 10.56 8.15
CA GLN A 31 -15.42 10.64 6.81
C GLN A 31 -14.48 9.91 5.83
N TYR A 32 -15.07 9.31 4.81
CA TYR A 32 -14.33 8.68 3.72
C TYR A 32 -15.10 8.81 2.42
N ASP A 33 -14.37 8.76 1.33
CA ASP A 33 -14.92 8.82 -0.02
C ASP A 33 -14.69 7.49 -0.72
N VAL A 34 -15.70 7.02 -1.42
CA VAL A 34 -15.66 5.80 -2.22
C VAL A 34 -15.69 6.17 -3.70
N TYR A 35 -14.66 5.84 -4.45
CA TYR A 35 -14.61 5.97 -5.89
C TYR A 35 -15.09 4.69 -6.56
N LEU A 36 -16.16 4.80 -7.32
CA LEU A 36 -16.72 3.71 -8.11
C LEU A 36 -16.38 3.93 -9.59
N PRO A 37 -15.52 3.12 -10.21
CA PRO A 37 -15.28 3.17 -11.66
C PRO A 37 -16.57 3.00 -12.46
N ALA A 38 -16.68 3.72 -13.59
CA ALA A 38 -17.85 3.62 -14.45
C ALA A 38 -18.02 2.21 -15.08
N GLY A 39 -16.89 1.51 -15.31
CA GLY A 39 -16.84 0.19 -15.91
C GLY A 39 -16.90 -0.99 -14.92
N LEU A 40 -17.41 -0.80 -13.70
CA LEU A 40 -17.55 -1.93 -12.78
C LEU A 40 -18.49 -3.00 -13.34
N PRO A 41 -18.13 -4.29 -13.23
CA PRO A 41 -18.97 -5.36 -13.74
C PRO A 41 -20.31 -5.42 -12.98
N ALA A 42 -21.42 -5.58 -13.69
CA ALA A 42 -22.75 -5.69 -13.11
C ALA A 42 -22.90 -6.96 -12.23
N ARG A 43 -22.07 -7.96 -12.47
CA ARG A 43 -22.04 -9.23 -11.71
C ARG A 43 -20.63 -9.54 -11.25
N GLY A 44 -20.52 -10.31 -10.14
CA GLY A 44 -19.22 -10.67 -9.54
C GLY A 44 -18.75 -9.67 -8.48
N LYS A 45 -17.70 -10.05 -7.77
CA LYS A 45 -17.09 -9.25 -6.72
C LYS A 45 -15.81 -8.59 -7.24
N VAL A 46 -15.58 -7.33 -6.88
CA VAL A 46 -14.45 -6.52 -7.32
C VAL A 46 -13.45 -6.28 -6.18
N PRO A 47 -12.16 -6.06 -6.49
CA PRO A 47 -11.18 -5.66 -5.48
C PRO A 47 -11.45 -4.26 -4.93
N MET A 48 -10.86 -3.95 -3.76
CA MET A 48 -10.79 -2.58 -3.25
C MET A 48 -9.39 -2.22 -2.77
N VAL A 49 -9.07 -0.93 -2.85
CA VAL A 49 -7.85 -0.33 -2.30
C VAL A 49 -8.26 0.74 -1.29
N LEU A 50 -7.86 0.58 -0.03
CA LEU A 50 -7.88 1.64 0.99
C LEU A 50 -6.68 2.54 0.74
N LEU A 51 -6.90 3.80 0.34
CA LEU A 51 -5.84 4.73 -0.06
C LEU A 51 -5.68 5.86 0.95
N LEU A 52 -4.48 5.95 1.56
CA LEU A 52 -4.17 6.87 2.66
C LEU A 52 -3.23 7.98 2.18
N HIS A 53 -3.72 9.22 2.23
CA HIS A 53 -2.96 10.40 1.84
C HIS A 53 -1.83 10.75 2.83
N GLY A 54 -0.85 11.54 2.40
CA GLY A 54 0.19 12.10 3.26
C GLY A 54 -0.29 13.31 4.07
N CYS A 55 0.58 13.82 4.94
CA CYS A 55 0.32 15.03 5.72
C CYS A 55 -0.02 16.22 4.80
N GLY A 56 -0.98 17.05 5.21
CA GLY A 56 -1.41 18.24 4.48
C GLY A 56 -2.26 17.99 3.23
N GLN A 57 -2.37 16.76 2.77
CA GLN A 57 -3.15 16.41 1.57
C GLN A 57 -4.63 16.14 1.92
N THR A 58 -5.47 16.06 0.88
CA THR A 58 -6.87 15.64 0.99
C THR A 58 -7.07 14.30 0.26
N ALA A 59 -8.04 13.52 0.71
CA ALA A 59 -8.25 12.15 0.24
C ALA A 59 -8.56 12.06 -1.26
N VAL A 60 -9.52 12.87 -1.74
CA VAL A 60 -9.99 12.86 -3.13
C VAL A 60 -8.92 13.40 -4.09
N GLU A 61 -8.27 14.54 -3.74
CA GLU A 61 -7.19 15.10 -4.54
C GLU A 61 -6.01 14.12 -4.65
N PHE A 62 -5.61 13.51 -3.53
CA PHE A 62 -4.54 12.53 -3.51
C PHE A 62 -4.85 11.34 -4.43
N ALA A 63 -6.06 10.79 -4.39
CA ALA A 63 -6.45 9.68 -5.24
C ALA A 63 -6.37 10.04 -6.74
N GLY A 64 -6.81 11.23 -7.12
CA GLY A 64 -6.71 11.74 -8.49
C GLY A 64 -5.26 12.00 -8.93
N GLN A 65 -4.52 12.75 -8.11
CA GLN A 65 -3.13 13.15 -8.40
C GLN A 65 -2.18 11.96 -8.52
N THR A 66 -2.36 10.94 -7.68
CA THR A 66 -1.55 9.71 -7.72
C THR A 66 -1.88 8.80 -8.89
N GLY A 67 -3.03 9.01 -9.55
CA GLY A 67 -3.52 8.17 -10.64
C GLY A 67 -4.24 6.91 -10.17
N PHE A 68 -4.59 6.77 -8.88
CA PHE A 68 -5.35 5.62 -8.40
C PHE A 68 -6.76 5.55 -8.98
N THR A 69 -7.44 6.68 -9.20
CA THR A 69 -8.76 6.70 -9.86
C THR A 69 -8.66 6.16 -11.30
N ARG A 70 -7.65 6.59 -12.06
CA ARG A 70 -7.41 6.07 -13.42
C ARG A 70 -7.07 4.58 -13.42
N ALA A 71 -6.27 4.14 -12.45
CA ALA A 71 -5.99 2.72 -12.29
C ALA A 71 -7.26 1.92 -11.96
N ALA A 72 -8.13 2.49 -11.13
CA ALA A 72 -9.43 1.90 -10.79
C ALA A 72 -10.33 1.76 -12.01
N ASP A 73 -10.44 2.81 -12.84
CA ASP A 73 -11.21 2.79 -14.09
C ASP A 73 -10.65 1.77 -15.08
N ALA A 74 -9.31 1.68 -15.18
CA ALA A 74 -8.67 0.76 -16.12
C ALA A 74 -8.74 -0.72 -15.72
N HIS A 75 -8.87 -1.01 -14.41
CA HIS A 75 -8.73 -2.36 -13.87
C HIS A 75 -9.96 -2.86 -13.09
N GLY A 76 -10.99 -2.05 -12.89
CA GLY A 76 -12.24 -2.44 -12.25
C GLY A 76 -12.10 -2.74 -10.75
N PHE A 77 -11.49 -1.84 -9.98
CA PHE A 77 -11.46 -1.92 -8.52
C PHE A 77 -11.97 -0.64 -7.86
N VAL A 78 -12.49 -0.74 -6.66
CA VAL A 78 -12.99 0.38 -5.86
C VAL A 78 -11.85 1.04 -5.09
N VAL A 79 -11.80 2.39 -5.05
CA VAL A 79 -10.90 3.12 -4.16
C VAL A 79 -11.69 3.68 -2.99
N VAL A 80 -11.22 3.39 -1.77
CA VAL A 80 -11.76 3.93 -0.53
C VAL A 80 -10.72 4.88 0.05
N ALA A 81 -11.07 6.15 0.17
CA ALA A 81 -10.15 7.22 0.55
C ALA A 81 -10.61 7.89 1.87
N PRO A 82 -10.14 7.43 3.03
CA PRO A 82 -10.44 8.04 4.32
C PRO A 82 -9.84 9.44 4.44
N ARG A 83 -10.54 10.33 5.13
CA ARG A 83 -10.13 11.71 5.35
C ARG A 83 -9.48 11.87 6.73
N GLN A 84 -8.21 12.22 6.79
CA GLN A 84 -7.60 12.73 8.01
C GLN A 84 -7.81 14.25 8.05
N GLU A 85 -8.81 14.67 8.78
CA GLU A 85 -9.22 16.07 8.84
C GLU A 85 -8.47 16.85 9.93
N ILE A 86 -8.41 18.18 9.80
CA ILE A 86 -7.74 19.07 10.77
C ILE A 86 -8.24 18.88 12.20
N ARG A 87 -9.54 18.63 12.39
CA ARG A 87 -10.14 18.37 13.71
C ARG A 87 -9.61 17.11 14.41
N HIS A 88 -9.03 16.17 13.63
CA HIS A 88 -8.44 14.94 14.16
C HIS A 88 -6.93 15.08 14.36
N GLN A 89 -6.26 15.82 13.47
CA GLN A 89 -4.84 16.14 13.56
C GLN A 89 -4.55 17.40 12.73
N LEU A 90 -3.96 18.44 13.34
CA LEU A 90 -3.79 19.77 12.75
C LEU A 90 -3.10 19.80 11.38
N GLN A 91 -2.14 18.91 11.16
CA GLN A 91 -1.42 18.77 9.90
C GLN A 91 -2.02 17.72 8.96
N ARG A 92 -3.19 17.18 9.29
CA ARG A 92 -3.80 16.05 8.56
C ARG A 92 -2.86 14.85 8.42
N CYS A 93 -1.98 14.61 9.40
CA CYS A 93 -1.11 13.44 9.44
C CYS A 93 -1.80 12.27 10.14
N TRP A 94 -1.69 11.07 9.60
CA TRP A 94 -2.00 9.84 10.34
C TRP A 94 -1.01 9.70 11.49
N ARG A 95 -1.49 9.31 12.67
CA ARG A 95 -0.70 9.27 13.92
C ARG A 95 0.16 8.01 14.03
N TRP A 96 0.87 7.66 12.97
CA TRP A 96 1.74 6.49 12.88
C TRP A 96 2.83 6.44 13.95
N TYR A 97 3.15 7.57 14.56
CA TYR A 97 4.21 7.76 15.55
C TYR A 97 3.75 7.63 17.00
N GLU A 98 2.49 7.29 17.26
CA GLU A 98 1.94 7.09 18.60
C GLU A 98 1.61 5.61 18.85
N SER A 99 2.05 5.05 19.98
CA SER A 99 1.87 3.64 20.30
C SER A 99 0.41 3.18 20.33
N ALA A 100 -0.53 4.07 20.68
CA ALA A 100 -1.96 3.80 20.64
C ALA A 100 -2.49 3.54 19.22
N HIS A 101 -1.82 4.10 18.19
CA HIS A 101 -2.17 3.97 16.79
C HIS A 101 -1.33 2.93 16.04
N GLN A 102 -0.71 1.99 16.76
CA GLN A 102 0.17 0.95 16.19
C GLN A 102 -0.27 -0.46 16.61
N ARG A 103 -1.50 -0.61 17.06
CA ARG A 103 -2.04 -1.89 17.56
C ARG A 103 -3.34 -2.23 16.87
N ARG A 104 -3.61 -3.53 16.78
CA ARG A 104 -4.91 -4.04 16.34
C ARG A 104 -6.00 -3.56 17.31
N ASP A 105 -7.17 -3.26 16.79
CA ASP A 105 -8.40 -2.86 17.49
C ASP A 105 -8.26 -1.61 18.38
N ALA A 106 -7.27 -0.76 18.08
CA ALA A 106 -7.03 0.49 18.80
C ALA A 106 -6.76 1.65 17.85
N GLY A 107 -7.22 2.86 18.23
CA GLY A 107 -6.92 4.12 17.56
C GLY A 107 -7.28 4.16 16.07
N GLU A 108 -6.47 4.84 15.27
CA GLU A 108 -6.73 5.00 13.83
C GLU A 108 -6.76 3.67 13.05
N PRO A 109 -5.90 2.67 13.32
CA PRO A 109 -6.04 1.37 12.67
C PRO A 109 -7.41 0.71 12.84
N ALA A 110 -8.02 0.81 14.02
CA ALA A 110 -9.36 0.26 14.25
C ALA A 110 -10.44 1.04 13.50
N ILE A 111 -10.34 2.39 13.45
CA ILE A 111 -11.24 3.22 12.65
C ILE A 111 -11.15 2.88 11.17
N LEU A 112 -9.92 2.74 10.63
CA LEU A 112 -9.67 2.41 9.23
C LEU A 112 -10.16 1.00 8.89
N LYS A 113 -9.99 0.05 9.80
CA LYS A 113 -10.56 -1.30 9.67
C LYS A 113 -12.09 -1.25 9.70
N GLY A 114 -12.70 -0.45 10.55
CA GLY A 114 -14.14 -0.22 10.59
C GLY A 114 -14.69 0.34 9.26
N ILE A 115 -13.97 1.28 8.62
CA ILE A 115 -14.32 1.75 7.27
C ILE A 115 -14.29 0.59 6.26
N VAL A 116 -13.30 -0.28 6.35
CA VAL A 116 -13.26 -1.49 5.49
C VAL A 116 -14.47 -2.37 5.74
N ASP A 117 -14.88 -2.57 6.99
CA ASP A 117 -16.06 -3.37 7.32
C ASP A 117 -17.35 -2.76 6.77
N ASP A 118 -17.53 -1.44 6.90
CA ASP A 118 -18.69 -0.73 6.35
C ASP A 118 -18.80 -0.95 4.83
N VAL A 119 -17.67 -0.87 4.13
CA VAL A 119 -17.62 -1.08 2.67
C VAL A 119 -17.83 -2.55 2.29
N LEU A 120 -17.44 -3.49 3.13
CA LEU A 120 -17.62 -4.93 2.93
C LEU A 120 -19.00 -5.43 3.36
N ALA A 121 -19.80 -4.63 4.06
CA ALA A 121 -21.10 -5.01 4.56
C ALA A 121 -22.07 -5.31 3.40
N GLU A 122 -22.94 -6.31 3.59
CA GLU A 122 -24.03 -6.57 2.67
C GLU A 122 -25.01 -5.38 2.70
N GLY A 123 -25.37 -4.88 1.50
CA GLY A 123 -26.24 -3.70 1.40
C GLY A 123 -25.51 -2.37 1.19
N ALA A 124 -24.17 -2.34 1.22
CA ALA A 124 -23.40 -1.13 0.91
C ALA A 124 -23.52 -0.68 -0.57
N GLY A 125 -24.20 -1.46 -1.42
CA GLY A 125 -24.43 -1.11 -2.84
C GLY A 125 -23.25 -1.43 -3.78
N TRP A 126 -22.15 -1.93 -3.26
CA TRP A 126 -20.99 -2.40 -4.02
C TRP A 126 -20.59 -3.82 -3.60
N ARG A 127 -20.08 -4.59 -4.56
CA ARG A 127 -19.80 -6.03 -4.38
C ARG A 127 -18.30 -6.24 -4.26
N ILE A 128 -17.75 -6.05 -3.06
CA ILE A 128 -16.31 -6.19 -2.82
C ILE A 128 -15.95 -7.66 -2.54
N ASP A 129 -14.83 -8.10 -3.13
CA ASP A 129 -14.19 -9.37 -2.81
C ASP A 129 -13.36 -9.22 -1.51
N ARG A 130 -13.85 -9.79 -0.41
CA ARG A 130 -13.17 -9.77 0.90
C ARG A 130 -11.74 -10.33 0.87
N ARG A 131 -11.42 -11.14 -0.13
CA ARG A 131 -10.07 -11.71 -0.30
C ARG A 131 -9.13 -10.80 -1.08
N ARG A 132 -9.64 -9.73 -1.72
CA ARG A 132 -8.87 -8.78 -2.53
C ARG A 132 -9.03 -7.35 -2.01
N VAL A 133 -8.75 -7.19 -0.71
CA VAL A 133 -8.69 -5.90 -0.03
C VAL A 133 -7.22 -5.52 0.13
N TYR A 134 -6.86 -4.33 -0.31
CA TYR A 134 -5.50 -3.83 -0.30
C TYR A 134 -5.44 -2.47 0.40
N VAL A 135 -4.26 -2.09 0.89
CA VAL A 135 -4.04 -0.76 1.45
C VAL A 135 -2.80 -0.12 0.83
N ALA A 136 -2.86 1.18 0.53
CA ALA A 136 -1.73 1.93 0.01
C ALA A 136 -1.67 3.34 0.62
N GLY A 137 -0.47 3.95 0.60
CA GLY A 137 -0.34 5.34 1.04
C GLY A 137 1.04 5.93 0.84
N LEU A 138 1.12 7.26 1.03
CA LEU A 138 2.33 8.07 0.95
C LEU A 138 2.70 8.61 2.33
N SER A 139 3.99 8.62 2.69
CA SER A 139 4.50 9.29 3.89
C SER A 139 3.78 8.79 5.16
N ALA A 140 3.11 9.65 5.91
CA ALA A 140 2.28 9.25 7.06
C ALA A 140 1.21 8.21 6.67
N GLY A 141 0.58 8.35 5.48
CA GLY A 141 -0.35 7.36 4.94
C GLY A 141 0.33 6.04 4.60
N GLY A 142 1.56 6.08 4.09
CA GLY A 142 2.37 4.88 3.83
C GLY A 142 2.76 4.15 5.13
N ALA A 143 3.13 4.90 6.17
CA ALA A 143 3.43 4.33 7.48
C ALA A 143 2.18 3.70 8.11
N MET A 144 1.01 4.35 8.00
CA MET A 144 -0.26 3.80 8.46
C MET A 144 -0.68 2.57 7.64
N ALA A 145 -0.44 2.57 6.32
CA ALA A 145 -0.67 1.39 5.47
C ALA A 145 0.18 0.19 5.92
N LEU A 146 1.44 0.42 6.30
CA LEU A 146 2.31 -0.62 6.84
C LEU A 146 1.82 -1.11 8.22
N ILE A 147 1.33 -0.20 9.09
CA ILE A 147 0.71 -0.57 10.37
C ILE A 147 -0.49 -1.49 10.13
N LEU A 148 -1.39 -1.12 9.21
CA LEU A 148 -2.54 -1.95 8.85
C LEU A 148 -2.15 -3.32 8.30
N ALA A 149 -1.16 -3.37 7.39
CA ALA A 149 -0.65 -4.63 6.84
C ALA A 149 -0.01 -5.53 7.89
N THR A 150 0.47 -4.95 9.00
CA THR A 150 1.07 -5.67 10.13
C THR A 150 0.03 -6.11 11.15
N THR A 151 -0.94 -5.26 11.46
CA THR A 151 -1.92 -5.51 12.53
C THR A 151 -3.17 -6.25 12.03
N TYR A 152 -3.46 -6.19 10.73
CA TYR A 152 -4.59 -6.86 10.08
C TYR A 152 -4.17 -7.64 8.81
N PRO A 153 -3.20 -8.58 8.92
CA PRO A 153 -2.78 -9.40 7.77
C PRO A 153 -3.87 -10.39 7.29
N ASP A 154 -4.90 -10.57 8.09
CA ASP A 154 -6.13 -11.33 7.80
C ASP A 154 -7.18 -10.53 7.03
N VAL A 155 -7.03 -9.21 6.92
CA VAL A 155 -7.91 -8.29 6.20
C VAL A 155 -7.28 -7.83 4.89
N PHE A 156 -6.00 -7.45 4.93
CA PHE A 156 -5.29 -6.91 3.78
C PHE A 156 -4.46 -7.97 3.06
N ALA A 157 -4.82 -8.27 1.83
CA ALA A 157 -4.11 -9.26 1.01
C ALA A 157 -2.71 -8.78 0.57
N ALA A 158 -2.50 -7.48 0.48
CA ALA A 158 -1.21 -6.84 0.22
C ALA A 158 -1.25 -5.34 0.57
N SER A 159 -0.06 -4.72 0.68
CA SER A 159 0.08 -3.28 0.92
C SER A 159 1.07 -2.61 -0.02
N GLY A 160 0.81 -1.32 -0.34
CA GLY A 160 1.67 -0.42 -1.08
C GLY A 160 2.17 0.72 -0.19
N VAL A 161 3.48 0.81 0.00
CA VAL A 161 4.11 1.76 0.91
C VAL A 161 5.02 2.69 0.12
N HIS A 162 4.74 3.99 0.12
CA HIS A 162 5.56 4.98 -0.57
C HIS A 162 6.17 5.96 0.42
N SER A 163 7.51 6.12 0.41
CA SER A 163 8.26 7.12 1.19
C SER A 163 7.87 7.15 2.67
N ALA A 164 7.90 6.01 3.35
CA ALA A 164 7.40 5.86 4.71
C ALA A 164 8.45 5.29 5.67
N THR A 165 8.13 5.35 6.96
CA THR A 165 8.94 4.79 8.04
C THR A 165 8.55 3.36 8.35
N ALA A 166 9.47 2.58 8.95
CA ALA A 166 9.20 1.22 9.40
C ALA A 166 8.17 1.20 10.56
N TYR A 167 7.50 0.08 10.73
CA TYR A 167 6.55 -0.14 11.81
C TYR A 167 7.24 0.04 13.18
N ARG A 168 6.60 0.79 14.09
CA ARG A 168 7.14 1.12 15.42
C ARG A 168 8.49 1.87 15.42
N SER A 169 8.84 2.57 14.34
CA SER A 169 10.05 3.42 14.29
C SER A 169 9.98 4.63 15.23
N ALA A 170 8.78 5.06 15.62
CA ALA A 170 8.51 5.97 16.72
C ALA A 170 7.31 5.46 17.52
N THR A 171 7.27 5.75 18.82
CA THR A 171 6.18 5.38 19.73
C THR A 171 5.62 6.61 20.46
N GLN A 172 6.22 7.78 20.22
CA GLN A 172 5.87 9.06 20.79
C GLN A 172 6.10 10.17 19.75
N SER A 173 5.27 11.20 19.74
CA SER A 173 5.29 12.25 18.72
C SER A 173 6.62 12.99 18.59
N PHE A 174 7.30 13.29 19.70
CA PHE A 174 8.60 13.96 19.67
C PHE A 174 9.73 13.13 19.03
N ARG A 175 9.57 11.80 18.90
CA ARG A 175 10.52 10.91 18.24
C ARG A 175 10.28 10.79 16.73
N ALA A 176 9.17 11.31 16.21
CA ALA A 176 8.80 11.19 14.81
C ALA A 176 9.85 11.75 13.85
N LEU A 177 10.40 12.93 14.13
CA LEU A 177 11.46 13.55 13.32
C LEU A 177 12.72 12.69 13.28
N GLY A 178 13.12 12.11 14.42
CA GLY A 178 14.27 11.20 14.49
C GLY A 178 14.03 9.92 13.66
N ALA A 179 12.83 9.36 13.73
CA ALA A 179 12.44 8.19 12.94
C ALA A 179 12.46 8.50 11.44
N MET A 180 11.89 9.61 11.00
CA MET A 180 11.94 10.05 9.60
C MET A 180 13.37 10.26 9.11
N ALA A 181 14.24 10.82 9.94
CA ALA A 181 15.67 10.97 9.65
C ALA A 181 16.45 9.64 9.73
N ALA A 182 15.78 8.51 9.98
CA ALA A 182 16.37 7.21 10.21
C ALA A 182 17.44 7.18 11.33
N ARG A 183 17.30 8.04 12.34
CA ARG A 183 18.17 8.07 13.51
C ARG A 183 17.80 6.96 14.50
N GLY A 184 18.77 6.50 15.26
CA GLY A 184 18.60 5.40 16.25
C GLY A 184 18.55 4.01 15.61
N SER A 185 18.38 3.00 16.46
CA SER A 185 18.32 1.59 16.05
C SER A 185 17.08 1.30 15.20
N ALA A 186 17.18 0.30 14.33
CA ALA A 186 16.00 -0.24 13.66
C ALA A 186 14.99 -0.74 14.71
N PRO A 187 13.68 -0.55 14.49
CA PRO A 187 12.67 -1.02 15.43
C PRO A 187 12.76 -2.54 15.58
N SER A 188 12.61 -3.02 16.82
CA SER A 188 12.63 -4.45 17.12
C SER A 188 11.42 -5.14 16.47
N ASN A 189 11.61 -6.39 16.06
CA ASN A 189 10.54 -7.24 15.50
C ASN A 189 9.73 -7.97 16.58
N GLY A 190 9.91 -7.61 17.86
CA GLY A 190 9.24 -8.28 18.96
C GLY A 190 7.72 -8.32 18.80
N GLY A 191 7.15 -9.52 18.67
CA GLY A 191 5.71 -9.76 18.62
C GLY A 191 5.04 -9.36 17.28
N ILE A 192 5.80 -9.18 16.20
CA ILE A 192 5.23 -9.03 14.86
C ILE A 192 4.99 -10.45 14.32
N GLY A 193 3.71 -10.87 14.25
CA GLY A 193 3.28 -11.99 13.42
C GLY A 193 3.51 -11.68 11.93
N GLY A 194 3.23 -12.62 11.05
CA GLY A 194 3.48 -12.46 9.63
C GLY A 194 2.82 -11.21 9.04
N MET A 195 3.62 -10.32 8.44
CA MET A 195 3.11 -9.13 7.75
C MET A 195 2.51 -9.51 6.39
N ALA A 196 1.47 -8.81 5.93
CA ALA A 196 0.97 -8.95 4.56
C ALA A 196 2.08 -8.68 3.52
N PRO A 197 1.98 -9.21 2.29
CA PRO A 197 2.87 -8.86 1.19
C PRO A 197 2.97 -7.35 0.95
N VAL A 198 4.17 -6.85 0.63
CA VAL A 198 4.44 -5.40 0.51
C VAL A 198 5.10 -5.06 -0.82
N VAL A 199 4.61 -4.03 -1.51
CA VAL A 199 5.37 -3.28 -2.50
C VAL A 199 5.78 -1.94 -1.90
N LEU A 200 7.10 -1.71 -1.86
CA LEU A 200 7.73 -0.53 -1.29
C LEU A 200 8.34 0.32 -2.41
N ILE A 201 8.09 1.63 -2.38
CA ILE A 201 8.64 2.61 -3.32
C ILE A 201 9.30 3.72 -2.53
N HIS A 202 10.55 4.08 -2.85
CA HIS A 202 11.28 5.13 -2.15
C HIS A 202 12.28 5.83 -3.06
N GLY A 203 12.40 7.15 -2.90
CA GLY A 203 13.36 7.96 -3.64
C GLY A 203 14.71 8.06 -2.95
N THR A 204 15.82 8.11 -3.72
CA THR A 204 17.17 8.24 -3.16
C THR A 204 17.41 9.64 -2.55
N ASP A 205 16.70 10.66 -3.03
CA ASP A 205 16.86 12.05 -2.60
C ASP A 205 15.79 12.51 -1.60
N ASP A 206 15.06 11.54 -1.02
CA ASP A 206 14.06 11.84 0.01
C ASP A 206 14.76 12.36 1.29
N ARG A 207 14.61 13.66 1.53
CA ARG A 207 15.20 14.36 2.68
C ARG A 207 14.23 14.47 3.86
N VAL A 208 12.96 14.13 3.67
CA VAL A 208 11.93 14.14 4.71
C VAL A 208 11.89 12.79 5.43
N VAL A 209 11.60 11.72 4.68
CA VAL A 209 11.72 10.35 5.18
C VAL A 209 12.93 9.71 4.51
N ARG A 210 14.05 9.70 5.20
CA ARG A 210 15.33 9.31 4.60
C ARG A 210 15.33 7.85 4.10
N PRO A 211 16.03 7.58 2.97
CA PRO A 211 16.02 6.27 2.30
C PRO A 211 16.32 5.05 3.19
N PRO A 212 17.18 5.12 4.24
CA PRO A 212 17.40 3.98 5.13
C PRO A 212 16.13 3.47 5.83
N ASN A 213 15.05 4.27 5.88
CA ASN A 213 13.76 3.77 6.38
C ASN A 213 13.18 2.67 5.49
N ALA A 214 13.38 2.74 4.18
CA ALA A 214 12.95 1.67 3.28
C ALA A 214 13.71 0.36 3.54
N ASP A 215 15.03 0.43 3.78
CA ASP A 215 15.85 -0.74 4.10
C ASP A 215 15.42 -1.35 5.45
N ARG A 216 15.02 -0.52 6.40
CA ARG A 216 14.44 -0.97 7.68
C ARG A 216 13.12 -1.70 7.50
N ILE A 217 12.23 -1.22 6.60
CA ILE A 217 10.98 -1.90 6.26
C ILE A 217 11.28 -3.28 5.66
N VAL A 218 12.20 -3.36 4.70
CA VAL A 218 12.64 -4.64 4.09
C VAL A 218 13.14 -5.60 5.15
N THR A 219 14.07 -5.14 6.02
CA THR A 219 14.63 -5.96 7.11
C THR A 219 13.55 -6.45 8.05
N GLN A 220 12.63 -5.57 8.46
CA GLN A 220 11.53 -5.88 9.37
C GLN A 220 10.56 -6.89 8.75
N TRP A 221 10.23 -6.72 7.45
CA TRP A 221 9.36 -7.65 6.75
C TRP A 221 9.98 -9.05 6.63
N LEU A 222 11.27 -9.13 6.27
CA LEU A 222 12.00 -10.40 6.17
C LEU A 222 12.05 -11.12 7.53
N ALA A 223 12.31 -10.38 8.60
CA ALA A 223 12.37 -10.96 9.95
C ALA A 223 10.99 -11.39 10.49
N SER A 224 9.89 -10.72 10.09
CA SER A 224 8.54 -11.14 10.48
C SER A 224 8.16 -12.53 9.96
N ARG A 225 8.76 -12.96 8.85
CA ARG A 225 8.55 -14.29 8.26
C ARG A 225 9.32 -15.41 8.98
N ASP A 226 10.38 -15.07 9.68
CA ASP A 226 11.16 -16.04 10.46
C ASP A 226 10.49 -16.36 11.81
N ALA A 227 9.65 -15.45 12.33
CA ALA A 227 8.98 -15.60 13.62
C ALA A 227 7.85 -16.67 13.62
N ASP A 228 7.23 -16.93 12.47
CA ASP A 228 6.09 -17.86 12.32
C ASP A 228 6.53 -19.33 12.08
N ARG A 229 7.83 -19.67 12.18
CA ARG A 229 8.31 -21.03 11.89
C ARG A 229 8.64 -21.79 13.18
N PRO A 230 8.19 -23.04 13.31
CA PRO A 230 8.68 -23.93 14.36
C PRO A 230 10.21 -24.05 14.26
N THR A 231 10.85 -23.90 15.41
CA THR A 231 12.30 -24.09 15.56
C THR A 231 12.71 -25.45 14.99
N GLY A 232 13.43 -25.45 13.86
CA GLY A 232 14.02 -26.68 13.30
C GLY A 232 13.89 -26.89 11.79
N LEU A 233 13.09 -26.12 11.08
CA LEU A 233 13.01 -26.25 9.62
C LEU A 233 13.86 -25.18 8.92
N ASN A 234 14.72 -25.62 8.02
CA ASN A 234 15.66 -24.82 7.22
C ASN A 234 15.11 -23.45 6.86
N ARG A 235 15.81 -22.39 7.27
CA ARG A 235 15.57 -21.00 6.87
C ARG A 235 15.69 -20.91 5.35
N VAL A 236 14.59 -21.05 4.64
CA VAL A 236 14.55 -20.72 3.21
C VAL A 236 14.48 -19.20 3.13
N LYS A 237 15.65 -18.56 2.96
CA LYS A 237 15.66 -17.13 2.61
C LYS A 237 14.86 -16.97 1.33
N PRO A 238 13.92 -15.99 1.27
CA PRO A 238 13.22 -15.70 0.03
C PRO A 238 14.26 -15.45 -1.08
N LEU A 239 14.09 -16.06 -2.24
CA LEU A 239 14.92 -15.77 -3.39
C LEU A 239 14.73 -14.29 -3.76
N ALA A 240 15.85 -13.55 -3.85
CA ALA A 240 15.82 -12.16 -4.26
C ALA A 240 16.34 -12.02 -5.69
N THR A 241 15.66 -11.21 -6.50
CA THR A 241 16.14 -10.80 -7.82
C THR A 241 16.19 -9.28 -7.90
N THR A 242 17.31 -8.74 -8.42
CA THR A 242 17.48 -7.29 -8.59
C THR A 242 17.66 -6.96 -10.05
N ARG A 243 16.99 -5.92 -10.54
CA ARG A 243 17.12 -5.38 -11.88
C ARG A 243 17.22 -3.86 -11.84
N SER A 244 18.03 -3.28 -12.72
CA SER A 244 18.14 -1.83 -12.95
C SER A 244 17.59 -1.51 -14.33
N PHE A 245 16.85 -0.43 -14.47
CA PHE A 245 16.26 0.06 -15.71
C PHE A 245 15.89 1.54 -15.58
N VAL A 246 15.53 2.18 -16.67
CA VAL A 246 15.12 3.59 -16.69
C VAL A 246 13.64 3.69 -17.04
N VAL A 247 12.90 4.49 -16.27
CA VAL A 247 11.52 4.84 -16.54
C VAL A 247 11.40 6.36 -16.49
N ASP A 248 10.94 6.97 -17.58
CA ASP A 248 10.73 8.42 -17.70
C ASP A 248 11.95 9.22 -17.17
N ASN A 249 13.14 8.90 -17.71
CA ASN A 249 14.45 9.48 -17.35
C ASN A 249 14.89 9.31 -15.88
N ARG A 250 14.23 8.46 -15.11
CA ARG A 250 14.69 8.09 -13.76
C ARG A 250 15.23 6.66 -13.76
N ARG A 251 16.45 6.48 -13.29
CA ARG A 251 17.01 5.16 -13.02
C ARG A 251 16.27 4.55 -11.85
N CYS A 252 15.86 3.30 -12.00
CA CYS A 252 15.15 2.53 -10.99
C CYS A 252 15.90 1.24 -10.70
N ILE A 253 16.06 0.91 -9.44
CA ILE A 253 16.54 -0.40 -9.01
C ILE A 253 15.35 -1.09 -8.33
N ARG A 254 14.94 -2.23 -8.88
CA ARG A 254 13.86 -3.03 -8.36
C ARG A 254 14.37 -4.36 -7.83
N THR A 255 14.14 -4.62 -6.55
CA THR A 255 14.42 -5.90 -5.91
C THR A 255 13.12 -6.59 -5.55
N ARG A 256 13.01 -7.88 -5.87
CA ARG A 256 11.85 -8.73 -5.61
C ARG A 256 12.25 -9.93 -4.79
N TRP A 257 11.45 -10.27 -3.80
CA TRP A 257 11.62 -11.46 -2.97
C TRP A 257 10.45 -12.42 -3.18
N TYR A 258 10.77 -13.69 -3.30
CA TYR A 258 9.84 -14.75 -3.61
C TYR A 258 9.86 -15.81 -2.51
N THR A 259 8.72 -16.44 -2.25
CA THR A 259 8.67 -17.68 -1.47
C THR A 259 9.35 -18.81 -2.24
N ALA A 260 9.60 -19.95 -1.54
CA ALA A 260 10.12 -21.16 -2.19
C ALA A 260 9.19 -21.68 -3.31
N ARG A 261 7.90 -21.36 -3.28
CA ARG A 261 6.91 -21.71 -4.31
C ARG A 261 6.79 -20.66 -5.42
N GLY A 262 7.72 -19.71 -5.53
CA GLY A 262 7.76 -18.69 -6.57
C GLY A 262 6.77 -17.52 -6.39
N ARG A 263 5.95 -17.47 -5.31
CA ARG A 263 5.06 -16.34 -5.06
C ARG A 263 5.87 -15.12 -4.65
N ARG A 264 5.73 -14.00 -5.37
CA ARG A 264 6.33 -12.71 -5.02
C ARG A 264 5.62 -12.15 -3.79
N VAL A 265 6.39 -11.79 -2.75
CA VAL A 265 5.84 -11.38 -1.46
C VAL A 265 6.37 -10.05 -0.96
N LEU A 266 7.51 -9.61 -1.49
CA LEU A 266 8.05 -8.28 -1.24
C LEU A 266 8.66 -7.75 -2.54
N GLU A 267 8.42 -6.46 -2.83
CA GLU A 267 9.02 -5.76 -3.96
C GLU A 267 9.47 -4.38 -3.50
N TYR A 268 10.72 -4.00 -3.76
CA TYR A 268 11.25 -2.69 -3.43
C TYR A 268 11.76 -1.98 -4.68
N TRP A 269 11.22 -0.79 -4.92
CA TRP A 269 11.63 0.14 -5.96
C TRP A 269 12.39 1.30 -5.36
N ARG A 270 13.67 1.38 -5.66
CA ARG A 270 14.53 2.53 -5.36
C ARG A 270 14.63 3.39 -6.60
N ILE A 271 14.21 4.66 -6.51
CA ILE A 271 14.11 5.59 -7.64
C ILE A 271 15.14 6.69 -7.47
N ASP A 272 16.13 6.76 -8.38
CA ASP A 272 17.20 7.73 -8.30
C ASP A 272 16.68 9.15 -8.54
N GLY A 273 17.13 10.10 -7.71
CA GLY A 273 16.80 11.52 -7.77
C GLY A 273 15.34 11.85 -7.41
N LEU A 274 14.54 10.90 -6.96
CA LEU A 274 13.20 11.18 -6.43
C LEU A 274 13.32 11.70 -5.00
N GLY A 275 12.73 12.88 -4.75
CA GLY A 275 12.57 13.46 -3.41
C GLY A 275 11.42 12.84 -2.63
N HIS A 276 10.91 13.57 -1.61
CA HIS A 276 9.74 13.15 -0.83
C HIS A 276 8.45 13.41 -1.62
N ALA A 277 8.18 12.57 -2.61
CA ALA A 277 7.04 12.72 -3.51
C ALA A 277 6.58 11.38 -4.07
N TRP A 278 5.30 11.30 -4.46
CA TRP A 278 4.72 10.18 -5.19
C TRP A 278 5.27 10.14 -6.63
N SER A 279 5.89 9.05 -7.02
CA SER A 279 6.49 8.89 -8.35
C SER A 279 5.44 8.59 -9.42
N GLY A 280 5.60 9.19 -10.60
CA GLY A 280 4.76 8.94 -11.77
C GLY A 280 3.31 9.35 -11.54
N GLY A 281 3.07 10.47 -10.83
CA GLY A 281 1.74 11.00 -10.58
C GLY A 281 1.05 11.45 -11.87
N HIS A 282 -0.29 11.39 -11.87
CA HIS A 282 -1.10 11.75 -13.04
C HIS A 282 -1.19 13.24 -13.27
N SER A 283 -1.33 14.04 -12.21
CA SER A 283 -1.39 15.49 -12.27
C SER A 283 -0.44 16.13 -11.24
N SER A 284 -0.18 17.44 -11.40
CA SER A 284 0.62 18.19 -10.44
C SER A 284 -0.10 18.34 -9.10
N GLY A 285 0.67 18.38 -8.03
CA GLY A 285 0.16 18.54 -6.66
C GLY A 285 1.29 18.53 -5.64
N ALA A 286 0.96 18.87 -4.40
CA ALA A 286 1.92 18.79 -3.30
C ALA A 286 2.39 17.34 -3.11
N TYR A 287 3.70 17.14 -3.07
CA TYR A 287 4.32 15.81 -2.94
C TYR A 287 3.99 14.83 -4.09
N ILE A 288 3.82 15.36 -5.30
CA ILE A 288 3.66 14.57 -6.52
C ILE A 288 4.80 14.89 -7.50
N ASP A 289 5.53 13.88 -7.91
CA ASP A 289 6.47 13.92 -9.01
C ASP A 289 5.86 13.17 -10.21
N ARG A 290 5.67 13.88 -11.32
CA ARG A 290 5.10 13.29 -12.53
C ARG A 290 6.06 12.39 -13.29
N LYS A 291 7.36 12.45 -12.96
CA LYS A 291 8.41 11.63 -13.57
C LYS A 291 8.59 10.30 -12.85
N GLY A 292 9.17 9.34 -13.57
CA GLY A 292 9.49 8.02 -13.05
C GLY A 292 8.33 7.02 -13.15
N PRO A 293 8.47 5.86 -12.50
CA PRO A 293 7.47 4.80 -12.61
C PRO A 293 6.13 5.21 -12.01
N PRO A 294 5.00 4.93 -12.70
CA PRO A 294 3.66 5.26 -12.20
C PRO A 294 3.33 4.36 -11.00
N SER A 295 3.50 4.89 -9.81
CA SER A 295 3.42 4.12 -8.55
C SER A 295 2.05 3.45 -8.34
N ALA A 296 0.94 4.07 -8.77
CA ALA A 296 -0.37 3.43 -8.72
C ALA A 296 -0.44 2.15 -9.57
N ALA A 297 0.10 2.18 -10.80
CA ALA A 297 0.14 1.02 -11.67
C ALA A 297 1.12 -0.07 -11.15
N VAL A 298 2.26 0.34 -10.58
CA VAL A 298 3.21 -0.56 -9.94
C VAL A 298 2.53 -1.29 -8.77
N MET A 299 1.86 -0.55 -7.89
CA MET A 299 1.15 -1.12 -6.74
C MET A 299 0.01 -2.04 -7.19
N TRP A 300 -0.79 -1.61 -8.17
CA TRP A 300 -1.87 -2.46 -8.70
C TRP A 300 -1.35 -3.77 -9.30
N THR A 301 -0.27 -3.72 -10.09
CA THR A 301 0.36 -4.91 -10.66
C THR A 301 0.84 -5.89 -9.58
N PHE A 302 1.26 -5.37 -8.43
CA PHE A 302 1.59 -6.18 -7.27
C PHE A 302 0.33 -6.74 -6.61
N PHE A 303 -0.66 -5.90 -6.33
CA PHE A 303 -1.91 -6.26 -5.65
C PHE A 303 -2.69 -7.35 -6.37
N ALA A 304 -2.84 -7.24 -7.68
CA ALA A 304 -3.60 -8.18 -8.50
C ALA A 304 -3.11 -9.64 -8.38
N ARG A 305 -1.89 -9.86 -7.89
CA ARG A 305 -1.29 -11.18 -7.66
C ARG A 305 -1.54 -11.75 -6.26
N HIS A 306 -2.22 -10.99 -5.39
CA HIS A 306 -2.40 -11.36 -4.01
C HIS A 306 -3.88 -11.45 -3.65
N ARG A 307 -4.23 -12.54 -3.01
CA ARG A 307 -5.54 -12.72 -2.36
C ARG A 307 -5.38 -13.49 -1.07
N LEU A 308 -6.23 -13.24 -0.11
CA LEU A 308 -6.30 -14.01 1.12
C LEU A 308 -6.80 -15.42 0.83
N SER A 309 -6.27 -16.40 1.53
CA SER A 309 -6.74 -17.78 1.47
C SER A 309 -8.20 -17.86 1.96
N ALA A 310 -9.00 -18.73 1.36
CA ALA A 310 -10.31 -19.07 1.87
C ALA A 310 -10.15 -20.13 2.95
N GLY A 311 -9.93 -19.69 4.21
CA GLY A 311 -9.72 -20.60 5.33
C GLY A 311 -8.45 -21.47 5.25
N ALA A 312 -8.06 -22.08 6.36
CA ALA A 312 -6.87 -22.95 6.45
C ALA A 312 -6.99 -24.30 5.72
N ALA A 313 -8.06 -24.54 4.95
CA ALA A 313 -8.39 -25.83 4.31
C ALA A 313 -8.22 -25.87 2.79
N GLU A 314 -7.96 -24.74 2.12
CA GLU A 314 -7.73 -24.75 0.65
C GLU A 314 -6.24 -24.65 0.36
N THR A 315 -5.60 -25.77 0.05
CA THR A 315 -4.32 -25.84 -0.65
C THR A 315 -4.51 -25.17 -2.01
N ALA A 316 -3.96 -23.97 -2.18
CA ALA A 316 -4.09 -23.21 -3.41
C ALA A 316 -3.41 -23.95 -4.57
N GLU A 317 -4.19 -24.48 -5.49
CA GLU A 317 -3.77 -24.64 -6.88
C GLU A 317 -3.54 -23.23 -7.44
N VAL A 318 -2.29 -22.93 -7.75
CA VAL A 318 -1.92 -21.73 -8.50
C VAL A 318 -2.35 -21.97 -9.94
N ASP A 319 -3.37 -21.27 -10.39
CA ASP A 319 -3.75 -21.23 -11.80
C ASP A 319 -2.58 -20.55 -12.56
N ASP A 320 -1.89 -21.37 -13.35
CA ASP A 320 -0.68 -21.00 -14.12
C ASP A 320 -0.99 -20.04 -15.28
N GLN A 321 -2.26 -19.69 -15.50
CA GLN A 321 -2.69 -18.81 -16.60
C GLN A 321 -2.44 -17.32 -16.35
N ASP A 322 -2.10 -16.90 -15.12
CA ASP A 322 -1.76 -15.51 -14.81
C ASP A 322 -0.29 -15.12 -15.08
N LEU A 323 0.54 -16.07 -15.54
CA LEU A 323 1.95 -15.81 -15.88
C LEU A 323 2.19 -14.97 -17.14
N ALA A 324 1.15 -14.72 -17.94
CA ALA A 324 1.24 -13.91 -19.17
C ALA A 324 1.45 -12.41 -18.95
N TRP A 325 1.44 -11.93 -17.72
CA TRP A 325 1.57 -10.50 -17.36
C TRP A 325 2.95 -10.12 -16.85
N ASP A 326 3.93 -10.99 -17.03
CA ASP A 326 5.30 -10.60 -16.70
C ASP A 326 5.74 -9.51 -17.67
N ILE A 327 5.97 -8.32 -17.11
CA ILE A 327 6.51 -7.16 -17.81
C ILE A 327 7.86 -7.57 -18.39
N ARG A 328 7.90 -8.03 -19.63
CA ARG A 328 9.15 -8.10 -20.37
C ARG A 328 9.58 -6.66 -20.64
N LEU A 329 10.38 -6.13 -19.73
CA LEU A 329 11.22 -4.97 -20.00
C LEU A 329 12.41 -5.52 -20.79
N GLY A 330 12.31 -5.48 -22.12
CA GLY A 330 13.45 -5.59 -23.01
C GLY A 330 14.28 -4.33 -22.95
#